data_ab508efd4f1ca70b190483ebb44256fc
#
_entry.id   ab508efd4f1ca70b190483ebb44256fc
#
_cell.length_a   1.000
_cell.length_b   1.000
_cell.length_c   1.000
_cell.angle_alpha   90.00
_cell.angle_beta   90.00
_cell.angle_gamma   90.00
#
_symmetry.space_group_name_H-M   'P 1'
#
loop_
_entity.id
_entity.type
_entity.pdbx_description
1 polymer ?
#
loop_
_entity_poly.entity_id
_entity_poly.type
_entity_poly.pdbx_seq_one_letter_code
_entity_poly.pdbx_strand_id
1 'polypeptide(L)'
;GASRLAVPSVGGTISIFTKATEVNSGGAVAQLIGNDGYTKTTGSFSTGKNDKGWAASILLSKWSGDGYIYNTSGEGLTYFAAVGYAPEGSNHEFNFSFLGAGQWHHQRDVWVSIRDYQNFGDSGIDRRWNTNGGTLNGKEFNLRRNFYNKPLGTFNWDWDISEKVTLATSLYGSAGRGGGTGPRGKNFFNSETDILPFRKDLTEHYIENGRGS
;
A
#
# COMPACT_ATOMS: atom_id res chain seq x y z
N GLY A 1 26.54 11.57 -5.33
CA GLY A 1 25.55 12.60 -5.55
C GLY A 1 25.03 13.13 -4.24
N ALA A 2 25.19 14.42 -3.98
CA ALA A 2 24.63 15.03 -2.76
C ALA A 2 23.11 14.97 -2.84
N SER A 3 22.46 14.32 -1.87
CA SER A 3 21.03 14.41 -1.67
C SER A 3 20.68 15.87 -1.34
N ARG A 4 19.64 16.45 -1.95
CA ARG A 4 19.10 17.77 -1.54
C ARG A 4 18.58 17.76 -0.09
N LEU A 5 18.28 16.57 0.43
CA LEU A 5 17.98 16.34 1.83
C LEU A 5 19.26 15.80 2.48
N ALA A 6 19.81 16.50 3.46
CA ALA A 6 21.00 16.09 4.21
C ALA A 6 20.70 14.89 5.15
N VAL A 7 20.16 13.82 4.61
CA VAL A 7 19.90 12.59 5.35
C VAL A 7 21.00 11.59 5.00
N PRO A 8 21.89 11.22 5.94
CA PRO A 8 22.89 10.21 5.69
C PRO A 8 22.21 8.84 5.44
N SER A 9 22.54 8.20 4.33
CA SER A 9 22.04 6.87 3.98
C SER A 9 23.19 5.97 3.56
N VAL A 10 23.30 4.80 4.16
CA VAL A 10 24.35 3.81 3.87
C VAL A 10 24.10 3.09 2.52
N GLY A 11 22.86 3.00 2.08
CA GLY A 11 22.46 2.29 0.86
C GLY A 11 22.14 3.18 -0.34
N GLY A 12 22.20 4.50 -0.18
CA GLY A 12 21.78 5.47 -1.18
C GLY A 12 20.40 6.09 -0.88
N THR A 13 20.08 7.17 -1.57
CA THR A 13 18.82 7.89 -1.41
C THR A 13 18.13 8.03 -2.78
N ILE A 14 16.86 7.65 -2.85
CA ILE A 14 15.99 7.94 -3.99
C ILE A 14 15.09 9.09 -3.57
N SER A 15 15.23 10.24 -4.22
CA SER A 15 14.38 11.42 -3.98
C SER A 15 13.38 11.54 -5.12
N ILE A 16 12.09 11.58 -4.77
CA ILE A 16 11.01 11.79 -5.73
C ILE A 16 10.39 13.16 -5.44
N PHE A 17 10.47 14.04 -6.41
CA PHE A 17 9.87 15.36 -6.34
C PHE A 17 8.69 15.42 -7.30
N THR A 18 7.52 15.83 -6.79
CA THR A 18 6.33 16.04 -7.60
C THR A 18 5.97 17.53 -7.53
N LYS A 19 6.11 18.22 -8.65
CA LYS A 19 5.72 19.64 -8.80
C LYS A 19 4.54 19.72 -9.76
N ALA A 20 3.39 20.17 -9.27
CA ALA A 20 2.21 20.33 -10.11
C ALA A 20 2.45 21.33 -11.25
N THR A 21 3.30 22.33 -11.01
CA THR A 21 3.68 23.38 -11.97
C THR A 21 4.51 22.88 -13.17
N GLU A 22 5.12 21.71 -13.05
CA GLU A 22 5.94 21.10 -14.12
C GLU A 22 5.15 20.04 -14.91
N VAL A 23 3.92 19.71 -14.51
CA VAL A 23 3.07 18.73 -15.19
C VAL A 23 2.25 19.42 -16.28
N ASN A 24 2.26 18.87 -17.49
CA ASN A 24 1.42 19.36 -18.57
C ASN A 24 -0.08 19.11 -18.30
N SER A 25 -0.93 19.97 -18.87
CA SER A 25 -2.39 19.76 -18.82
C SER A 25 -2.77 18.47 -19.53
N GLY A 26 -3.64 17.69 -18.89
CA GLY A 26 -4.15 16.45 -19.45
C GLY A 26 -4.60 15.47 -18.38
N GLY A 27 -5.18 14.38 -18.83
CA GLY A 27 -5.64 13.31 -17.96
C GLY A 27 -5.47 11.95 -18.61
N ALA A 28 -5.51 10.92 -17.77
CA ALA A 28 -5.44 9.54 -18.21
C ALA A 28 -6.36 8.67 -17.37
N VAL A 29 -6.91 7.64 -18.00
CA VAL A 29 -7.59 6.53 -17.32
C VAL A 29 -6.90 5.24 -17.77
N ALA A 30 -6.56 4.40 -16.81
CA ALA A 30 -5.92 3.11 -17.08
C ALA A 30 -6.66 2.01 -16.32
N GLN A 31 -6.83 0.86 -16.99
CA GLN A 31 -7.38 -0.35 -16.41
C GLN A 31 -6.35 -1.47 -16.57
N LEU A 32 -5.98 -2.11 -15.46
CA LEU A 32 -5.20 -3.35 -15.46
C LEU A 32 -6.11 -4.50 -15.04
N ILE A 33 -5.93 -5.62 -15.72
CA ILE A 33 -6.57 -6.89 -15.39
C ILE A 33 -5.46 -7.93 -15.35
N GLY A 34 -5.46 -8.77 -14.32
CA GLY A 34 -4.46 -9.81 -14.14
C GLY A 34 -5.07 -11.13 -13.70
N ASN A 35 -4.21 -12.11 -13.44
CA ASN A 35 -4.63 -13.40 -12.91
C ASN A 35 -5.22 -13.26 -11.50
N ASP A 36 -5.95 -14.29 -11.06
CA ASP A 36 -6.52 -14.39 -9.71
C ASP A 36 -7.38 -13.18 -9.32
N GLY A 37 -8.25 -12.74 -10.25
CA GLY A 37 -9.20 -11.66 -10.02
C GLY A 37 -8.55 -10.27 -9.87
N TYR A 38 -7.24 -10.12 -10.16
CA TYR A 38 -6.58 -8.82 -10.02
C TYR A 38 -7.13 -7.79 -10.99
N THR A 39 -7.57 -6.68 -10.43
CA THR A 39 -7.98 -5.49 -11.18
C THR A 39 -7.37 -4.24 -10.57
N LYS A 40 -7.01 -3.27 -11.42
CA LYS A 40 -6.59 -1.95 -10.97
C LYS A 40 -7.09 -0.89 -11.93
N THR A 41 -7.88 0.04 -11.40
CA THR A 41 -8.36 1.21 -12.14
C THR A 41 -7.64 2.45 -11.63
N THR A 42 -7.09 3.25 -12.53
CA THR A 42 -6.40 4.50 -12.19
C THR A 42 -6.95 5.62 -13.05
N GLY A 43 -7.30 6.74 -12.42
CA GLY A 43 -7.64 8.00 -13.09
C GLY A 43 -6.72 9.10 -12.60
N SER A 44 -6.23 9.94 -13.52
CA SER A 44 -5.43 11.11 -13.19
C SER A 44 -5.80 12.30 -14.07
N PHE A 45 -5.61 13.48 -13.52
CA PHE A 45 -5.82 14.73 -14.24
C PHE A 45 -4.88 15.81 -13.68
N SER A 46 -4.35 16.63 -14.59
CA SER A 46 -3.58 17.85 -14.28
C SER A 46 -4.10 19.02 -15.08
N THR A 47 -4.19 20.17 -14.46
CA THR A 47 -4.59 21.41 -15.14
C THR A 47 -3.49 21.97 -16.04
N GLY A 48 -2.23 21.57 -15.81
CA GLY A 48 -1.09 22.36 -16.24
C GLY A 48 -0.99 23.69 -15.50
N LYS A 49 0.10 24.41 -15.71
CA LYS A 49 0.31 25.75 -15.18
C LYS A 49 -0.45 26.78 -16.02
N ASN A 50 -1.29 27.60 -15.40
CA ASN A 50 -2.01 28.68 -16.06
C ASN A 50 -1.17 29.98 -16.07
N ASP A 51 -1.65 31.00 -16.78
CA ASP A 51 -0.97 32.31 -16.91
C ASP A 51 -0.73 33.05 -15.60
N LYS A 52 -1.50 32.69 -14.54
CA LYS A 52 -1.30 33.23 -13.20
C LYS A 52 -0.32 32.43 -12.35
N GLY A 53 0.31 31.38 -12.91
CA GLY A 53 1.27 30.53 -12.25
C GLY A 53 0.69 29.38 -11.40
N TRP A 54 -0.61 29.14 -11.42
CA TRP A 54 -1.26 28.07 -10.68
C TRP A 54 -1.34 26.78 -11.49
N ALA A 55 -1.11 25.66 -10.80
CA ALA A 55 -1.34 24.32 -11.34
C ALA A 55 -1.92 23.40 -10.25
N ALA A 56 -2.71 22.42 -10.68
CA ALA A 56 -3.24 21.39 -9.80
C ALA A 56 -3.19 20.02 -10.48
N SER A 57 -2.97 18.98 -9.71
CA SER A 57 -2.97 17.59 -10.17
C SER A 57 -3.67 16.69 -9.18
N ILE A 58 -4.40 15.69 -9.70
CA ILE A 58 -5.04 14.65 -8.89
C ILE A 58 -4.77 13.27 -9.49
N LEU A 59 -4.72 12.25 -8.65
CA LEU A 59 -4.72 10.85 -9.05
C LEU A 59 -5.51 10.04 -8.04
N LEU A 60 -6.37 9.16 -8.55
CA LEU A 60 -7.07 8.15 -7.76
C LEU A 60 -6.84 6.79 -8.41
N SER A 61 -6.55 5.79 -7.60
CA SER A 61 -6.35 4.42 -8.09
C SER A 61 -6.90 3.42 -7.08
N LYS A 62 -7.74 2.50 -7.54
CA LYS A 62 -8.24 1.38 -6.74
C LYS A 62 -7.74 0.08 -7.35
N TRP A 63 -7.25 -0.82 -6.50
CA TRP A 63 -6.93 -2.19 -6.89
C TRP A 63 -7.65 -3.18 -5.97
N SER A 64 -7.92 -4.37 -6.49
CA SER A 64 -8.38 -5.53 -5.73
C SER A 64 -7.92 -6.81 -6.42
N GLY A 65 -7.88 -7.92 -5.68
CA GLY A 65 -7.56 -9.24 -6.23
C GLY A 65 -7.68 -10.32 -5.17
N ASP A 66 -7.84 -11.57 -5.63
CA ASP A 66 -7.98 -12.74 -4.76
C ASP A 66 -6.62 -13.28 -4.31
N GLY A 67 -5.56 -12.97 -5.09
CA GLY A 67 -4.21 -13.46 -4.88
C GLY A 67 -3.99 -14.89 -5.39
N TYR A 68 -2.74 -15.17 -5.78
CA TYR A 68 -2.35 -16.50 -6.28
C TYR A 68 -2.50 -17.60 -5.22
N ILE A 69 -2.21 -17.29 -3.97
CA ILE A 69 -2.34 -18.21 -2.84
C ILE A 69 -3.78 -18.16 -2.32
N TYR A 70 -4.34 -19.29 -1.93
CA TYR A 70 -5.71 -19.35 -1.37
C TYR A 70 -5.88 -18.43 -0.16
N ASN A 71 -7.02 -17.75 -0.12
CA ASN A 71 -7.37 -16.82 0.96
C ASN A 71 -6.36 -15.67 1.16
N THR A 72 -5.76 -15.15 0.08
CA THR A 72 -4.85 -13.99 0.14
C THR A 72 -5.40 -12.76 -0.58
N SER A 73 -6.71 -12.62 -0.62
CA SER A 73 -7.36 -11.45 -1.19
C SER A 73 -6.91 -10.13 -0.54
N GLY A 74 -7.01 -9.07 -1.30
CA GLY A 74 -6.70 -7.73 -0.83
C GLY A 74 -7.29 -6.65 -1.70
N GLU A 75 -7.31 -5.44 -1.18
CA GLU A 75 -7.68 -4.23 -1.91
C GLU A 75 -6.97 -3.01 -1.36
N GLY A 76 -6.86 -1.99 -2.19
CA GLY A 76 -6.28 -0.73 -1.78
C GLY A 76 -6.76 0.44 -2.63
N LEU A 77 -6.68 1.60 -2.02
CA LEU A 77 -7.00 2.90 -2.62
C LEU A 77 -5.77 3.80 -2.51
N THR A 78 -5.24 4.23 -3.65
CA THR A 78 -4.20 5.26 -3.71
C THR A 78 -4.84 6.58 -4.09
N TYR A 79 -4.47 7.63 -3.42
CA TYR A 79 -4.90 8.99 -3.71
C TYR A 79 -3.70 9.94 -3.68
N PHE A 80 -3.72 10.89 -4.58
CA PHE A 80 -2.75 11.98 -4.66
C PHE A 80 -3.46 13.26 -5.10
N ALA A 81 -3.10 14.36 -4.47
CA ALA A 81 -3.49 15.70 -4.88
C ALA A 81 -2.30 16.63 -4.69
N ALA A 82 -2.08 17.53 -5.64
CA ALA A 82 -1.05 18.56 -5.55
C ALA A 82 -1.56 19.89 -6.09
N VAL A 83 -1.09 20.97 -5.49
CA VAL A 83 -1.31 22.35 -5.95
C VAL A 83 0.03 23.07 -5.95
N GLY A 84 0.37 23.68 -7.05
CA GLY A 84 1.59 24.46 -7.21
C GLY A 84 1.30 25.89 -7.60
N TYR A 85 2.19 26.79 -7.19
CA TYR A 85 2.15 28.21 -7.55
C TYR A 85 3.55 28.71 -7.89
N ALA A 86 3.76 29.06 -9.14
CA ALA A 86 5.02 29.58 -9.71
C ALA A 86 4.70 30.65 -10.76
N PRO A 87 4.37 31.90 -10.34
CA PRO A 87 4.02 32.97 -11.26
C PRO A 87 5.24 33.43 -12.06
N GLU A 88 5.00 33.85 -13.28
CA GLU A 88 6.04 34.34 -14.17
C GLU A 88 6.75 35.56 -13.56
N GLY A 89 8.06 35.62 -13.71
CA GLY A 89 8.90 36.69 -13.14
C GLY A 89 9.08 36.64 -11.61
N SER A 90 8.51 35.65 -10.91
CA SER A 90 8.76 35.42 -9.50
C SER A 90 9.98 34.53 -9.28
N ASN A 91 10.77 34.82 -8.27
CA ASN A 91 11.84 33.97 -7.75
C ASN A 91 11.35 33.01 -6.65
N HIS A 92 10.04 32.89 -6.47
CA HIS A 92 9.46 31.95 -5.51
C HIS A 92 8.58 30.94 -6.24
N GLU A 93 8.72 29.66 -5.83
CA GLU A 93 7.84 28.58 -6.21
C GLU A 93 7.32 27.85 -4.97
N PHE A 94 6.04 27.59 -4.91
CA PHE A 94 5.38 26.86 -3.83
C PHE A 94 4.72 25.62 -4.37
N ASN A 95 4.83 24.51 -3.65
CA ASN A 95 4.16 23.27 -4.02
C ASN A 95 3.66 22.54 -2.77
N PHE A 96 2.38 22.31 -2.72
CA PHE A 96 1.75 21.47 -1.69
C PHE A 96 1.31 20.16 -2.32
N SER A 97 1.58 19.04 -1.67
CA SER A 97 1.06 17.75 -2.08
C SER A 97 0.53 16.93 -0.89
N PHE A 98 -0.48 16.13 -1.17
CA PHE A 98 -1.06 15.19 -0.23
C PHE A 98 -1.26 13.85 -0.91
N LEU A 99 -0.74 12.78 -0.32
CA LEU A 99 -0.81 11.45 -0.90
C LEU A 99 -1.02 10.39 0.18
N GLY A 100 -1.59 9.27 -0.23
CA GLY A 100 -1.73 8.11 0.63
C GLY A 100 -2.14 6.87 -0.16
N ALA A 101 -1.92 5.73 0.45
CA ALA A 101 -2.24 4.43 -0.12
C ALA A 101 -2.78 3.52 0.99
N GLY A 102 -4.05 3.70 1.32
CA GLY A 102 -4.74 2.82 2.24
C GLY A 102 -4.96 1.44 1.61
N GLN A 103 -4.62 0.37 2.34
CA GLN A 103 -4.83 -0.98 1.84
C GLN A 103 -5.06 -1.97 2.98
N TRP A 104 -5.66 -3.09 2.63
CA TRP A 104 -5.64 -4.30 3.43
C TRP A 104 -5.37 -5.51 2.53
N HIS A 105 -4.77 -6.55 3.10
CA HIS A 105 -4.59 -7.83 2.44
C HIS A 105 -4.49 -8.95 3.46
N HIS A 106 -4.90 -10.12 3.04
CA HIS A 106 -4.67 -11.35 3.78
C HIS A 106 -3.25 -11.87 3.51
N GLN A 107 -2.71 -12.64 4.44
CA GLN A 107 -1.30 -13.04 4.42
C GLN A 107 -1.13 -14.56 4.43
N ARG A 108 0.02 -14.98 3.93
CA ARG A 108 0.63 -16.28 4.18
C ARG A 108 2.02 -16.02 4.75
N ASP A 109 2.12 -15.97 6.07
CA ASP A 109 3.33 -15.60 6.80
C ASP A 109 3.92 -16.72 7.66
N VAL A 110 3.31 -17.92 7.63
CA VAL A 110 3.79 -19.08 8.37
C VAL A 110 4.82 -19.85 7.55
N TRP A 111 5.94 -20.16 8.16
CA TRP A 111 6.97 -21.03 7.58
C TRP A 111 6.45 -22.46 7.54
N VAL A 112 6.45 -23.08 6.38
CA VAL A 112 6.04 -24.45 6.12
C VAL A 112 7.12 -25.21 5.41
N SER A 113 7.29 -26.49 5.74
CA SER A 113 8.25 -27.35 5.06
C SER A 113 7.75 -27.78 3.68
N ILE A 114 8.67 -28.18 2.81
CA ILE A 114 8.31 -28.78 1.51
C ILE A 114 7.44 -30.02 1.70
N ARG A 115 7.69 -30.79 2.76
CA ARG A 115 6.91 -31.98 3.11
C ARG A 115 5.45 -31.63 3.38
N ASP A 116 5.18 -30.49 4.00
CA ASP A 116 3.81 -30.05 4.28
C ASP A 116 3.05 -29.78 3.00
N TYR A 117 3.66 -29.10 2.03
CA TYR A 117 3.07 -28.93 0.70
C TYR A 117 2.79 -30.24 -0.03
N GLN A 118 3.60 -31.28 0.21
CA GLN A 118 3.41 -32.61 -0.36
C GLN A 118 2.29 -33.39 0.31
N ASN A 119 2.09 -33.20 1.61
CA ASN A 119 1.19 -34.02 2.42
C ASN A 119 -0.22 -33.42 2.56
N PHE A 120 -0.36 -32.10 2.46
CA PHE A 120 -1.62 -31.39 2.76
C PHE A 120 -2.36 -30.84 1.54
N GLY A 121 -1.87 -31.04 0.32
CA GLY A 121 -2.61 -30.77 -0.88
C GLY A 121 -3.67 -31.86 -1.15
N ASP A 122 -4.83 -31.48 -1.69
CA ASP A 122 -5.94 -32.43 -1.95
C ASP A 122 -5.57 -33.54 -2.97
N SER A 123 -4.60 -33.29 -3.83
CA SER A 123 -4.19 -34.22 -4.90
C SER A 123 -2.68 -34.29 -5.13
N GLY A 124 -1.90 -34.03 -4.08
CA GLY A 124 -0.46 -33.94 -4.15
C GLY A 124 0.06 -32.56 -3.76
N ILE A 125 1.09 -32.06 -4.44
CA ILE A 125 1.69 -30.75 -4.11
C ILE A 125 0.73 -29.63 -4.50
N ASP A 126 0.21 -28.91 -3.50
CA ASP A 126 -0.60 -27.71 -3.72
C ASP A 126 0.22 -26.44 -3.40
N ARG A 127 0.69 -25.77 -4.43
CA ARG A 127 1.47 -24.53 -4.32
C ARG A 127 0.66 -23.33 -3.83
N ARG A 128 -0.65 -23.41 -3.94
CA ARG A 128 -1.59 -22.35 -3.52
C ARG A 128 -2.05 -22.49 -2.08
N TRP A 129 -1.72 -23.58 -1.44
CA TRP A 129 -2.10 -23.84 -0.06
C TRP A 129 -1.61 -22.75 0.91
N ASN A 130 -2.47 -22.40 1.85
CA ASN A 130 -2.24 -21.36 2.85
C ASN A 130 -2.63 -21.86 4.23
N THR A 131 -1.66 -21.96 5.14
CA THR A 131 -1.89 -22.39 6.52
C THR A 131 -2.77 -21.43 7.32
N ASN A 132 -2.82 -20.15 6.94
CA ASN A 132 -3.65 -19.15 7.59
C ASN A 132 -5.09 -19.13 7.04
N GLY A 133 -5.33 -19.81 5.94
CA GLY A 133 -6.60 -19.81 5.23
C GLY A 133 -7.50 -20.95 5.63
N GLY A 134 -8.79 -20.75 5.48
CA GLY A 134 -9.82 -21.74 5.72
C GLY A 134 -11.21 -21.16 5.52
N THR A 135 -12.18 -21.69 6.22
CA THR A 135 -13.56 -21.20 6.26
C THR A 135 -13.96 -20.80 7.67
N LEU A 136 -14.82 -19.81 7.78
CA LEU A 136 -15.48 -19.39 9.01
C LEU A 136 -16.97 -19.18 8.70
N ASN A 137 -17.84 -19.93 9.37
CA ASN A 137 -19.28 -19.94 9.08
C ASN A 137 -19.59 -20.17 7.59
N GLY A 138 -18.88 -21.09 6.95
CA GLY A 138 -19.04 -21.44 5.54
C GLY A 138 -18.52 -20.42 4.54
N LYS A 139 -17.84 -19.35 4.99
CA LYS A 139 -17.22 -18.32 4.12
C LYS A 139 -15.71 -18.43 4.17
N GLU A 140 -15.06 -18.10 3.07
CA GLU A 140 -13.61 -17.98 3.03
C GLU A 140 -13.10 -17.03 4.11
N PHE A 141 -12.05 -17.43 4.80
CA PHE A 141 -11.47 -16.69 5.91
C PHE A 141 -9.96 -16.87 5.97
N ASN A 142 -9.28 -15.84 6.46
CA ASN A 142 -7.85 -15.89 6.76
C ASN A 142 -7.58 -15.32 8.15
N LEU A 143 -6.81 -16.04 8.95
CA LEU A 143 -6.41 -15.65 10.31
C LEU A 143 -5.54 -14.40 10.34
N ARG A 144 -4.79 -14.15 9.26
CA ARG A 144 -3.83 -13.07 9.15
C ARG A 144 -4.29 -12.05 8.13
N ARG A 145 -4.75 -10.92 8.61
CA ARG A 145 -5.05 -9.74 7.79
C ARG A 145 -4.14 -8.60 8.23
N ASN A 146 -3.53 -7.96 7.29
CA ASN A 146 -2.79 -6.70 7.51
C ASN A 146 -3.58 -5.55 6.89
N PHE A 147 -3.57 -4.39 7.53
CA PHE A 147 -4.12 -3.16 6.97
C PHE A 147 -3.29 -1.97 7.41
N TYR A 148 -3.14 -1.00 6.55
CA TYR A 148 -2.56 0.29 6.91
C TYR A 148 -3.03 1.41 5.99
N ASN A 149 -3.00 2.62 6.52
CA ASN A 149 -3.08 3.86 5.79
C ASN A 149 -2.17 4.87 6.46
N LYS A 150 -1.25 5.45 5.67
CA LYS A 150 -0.27 6.41 6.17
C LYS A 150 -0.18 7.59 5.20
N PRO A 151 -1.17 8.52 5.25
CA PRO A 151 -1.11 9.73 4.45
C PRO A 151 0.11 10.58 4.78
N LEU A 152 0.62 11.26 3.76
CA LEU A 152 1.73 12.18 3.82
C LEU A 152 1.31 13.50 3.18
N GLY A 153 1.44 14.58 3.91
CA GLY A 153 1.37 15.94 3.39
C GLY A 153 2.77 16.54 3.27
N THR A 154 3.06 17.21 2.17
CA THR A 154 4.32 17.93 1.96
C THR A 154 4.05 19.35 1.49
N PHE A 155 4.87 20.27 1.95
CA PHE A 155 4.93 21.64 1.46
C PHE A 155 6.37 21.95 1.08
N ASN A 156 6.60 22.35 -0.15
CA ASN A 156 7.90 22.75 -0.67
C ASN A 156 7.86 24.23 -1.07
N TRP A 157 8.90 24.95 -0.72
CA TRP A 157 9.14 26.31 -1.09
C TRP A 157 10.57 26.46 -1.62
N ASP A 158 10.68 26.79 -2.89
CA ASP A 158 11.92 27.12 -3.54
C ASP A 158 12.00 28.65 -3.73
N TRP A 159 13.13 29.25 -3.34
CA TRP A 159 13.41 30.67 -3.47
C TRP A 159 14.76 30.88 -4.15
N ASP A 160 14.74 31.41 -5.36
CA ASP A 160 15.95 31.82 -6.07
C ASP A 160 16.38 33.22 -5.58
N ILE A 161 17.26 33.23 -4.59
CA ILE A 161 17.77 34.47 -3.95
C ILE A 161 18.62 35.26 -4.96
N SER A 162 19.38 34.55 -5.82
CA SER A 162 20.18 35.11 -6.92
C SER A 162 20.42 34.04 -7.97
N GLU A 163 21.03 34.40 -9.10
CA GLU A 163 21.43 33.44 -10.16
C GLU A 163 22.32 32.29 -9.67
N LYS A 164 22.97 32.45 -8.52
CA LYS A 164 23.90 31.45 -7.96
C LYS A 164 23.42 30.79 -6.66
N VAL A 165 22.34 31.27 -6.08
CA VAL A 165 21.88 30.83 -4.75
C VAL A 165 20.39 30.57 -4.77
N THR A 166 20.03 29.33 -4.51
CA THR A 166 18.63 28.88 -4.32
C THR A 166 18.47 28.34 -2.90
N LEU A 167 17.44 28.78 -2.19
CA LEU A 167 16.99 28.20 -0.93
C LEU A 167 15.82 27.25 -1.21
N ALA A 168 15.98 25.97 -0.89
CA ALA A 168 14.93 24.97 -0.96
C ALA A 168 14.49 24.58 0.45
N THR A 169 13.22 24.79 0.75
CA THR A 169 12.59 24.42 2.04
C THR A 169 11.56 23.34 1.82
N SER A 170 11.63 22.28 2.61
CA SER A 170 10.63 21.21 2.58
C SER A 170 10.10 20.93 3.98
N LEU A 171 8.78 21.02 4.14
CA LEU A 171 8.06 20.61 5.33
C LEU A 171 7.20 19.41 5.00
N TYR A 172 7.14 18.44 5.91
CA TYR A 172 6.26 17.28 5.71
C TYR A 172 5.66 16.83 7.04
N GLY A 173 4.49 16.21 6.92
CA GLY A 173 3.80 15.59 8.05
C GLY A 173 3.08 14.34 7.62
N SER A 174 3.09 13.32 8.48
CA SER A 174 2.43 12.05 8.22
C SER A 174 1.77 11.52 9.48
N ALA A 175 0.55 10.99 9.33
CA ALA A 175 -0.15 10.30 10.41
C ALA A 175 -0.56 8.91 9.91
N GLY A 176 -0.07 7.86 10.57
CA GLY A 176 -0.30 6.48 10.16
C GLY A 176 -1.29 5.76 11.08
N ARG A 177 -2.15 4.94 10.48
CA ARG A 177 -2.96 3.95 11.19
C ARG A 177 -2.83 2.62 10.48
N GLY A 178 -2.53 1.56 11.24
CA GLY A 178 -2.43 0.21 10.71
C GLY A 178 -2.49 -0.83 11.81
N GLY A 179 -2.62 -2.05 11.41
CA GLY A 179 -2.67 -3.19 12.31
C GLY A 179 -2.76 -4.50 11.55
N GLY A 180 -2.80 -5.58 12.31
CA GLY A 180 -2.96 -6.92 11.77
C GLY A 180 -3.82 -7.76 12.71
N THR A 181 -4.43 -8.79 12.16
CA THR A 181 -5.08 -9.85 12.91
C THR A 181 -4.14 -11.04 13.07
N GLY A 182 -4.42 -11.87 14.05
CA GLY A 182 -3.70 -13.10 14.27
C GLY A 182 -4.45 -14.01 15.22
N PRO A 183 -4.13 -15.29 15.25
CA PRO A 183 -4.74 -16.23 16.17
C PRO A 183 -4.44 -15.82 17.62
N ARG A 184 -5.47 -15.88 18.46
CA ARG A 184 -5.37 -15.75 19.90
C ARG A 184 -6.02 -16.96 20.54
N GLY A 185 -5.50 -17.39 21.68
CA GLY A 185 -6.05 -18.50 22.45
C GLY A 185 -5.07 -19.66 22.57
N LYS A 186 -5.49 -20.69 23.30
CA LYS A 186 -4.71 -21.91 23.50
C LYS A 186 -4.88 -22.82 22.29
N ASN A 187 -3.82 -23.53 21.94
CA ASN A 187 -3.80 -24.64 20.96
C ASN A 187 -3.99 -24.28 19.49
N PHE A 188 -3.79 -23.04 19.08
CA PHE A 188 -3.90 -22.69 17.66
C PHE A 188 -2.72 -23.23 16.82
N PHE A 189 -1.53 -23.40 17.44
CA PHE A 189 -0.30 -23.91 16.81
C PHE A 189 0.63 -24.57 17.84
N ASN A 190 0.10 -25.32 18.80
CA ASN A 190 0.86 -25.79 19.96
C ASN A 190 1.58 -27.13 19.79
N SER A 191 1.54 -27.76 18.64
CA SER A 191 2.33 -28.95 18.37
C SER A 191 2.93 -28.94 16.98
N GLU A 192 4.05 -29.58 16.80
CA GLU A 192 4.68 -29.83 15.50
C GLU A 192 3.76 -30.62 14.54
N THR A 193 2.63 -31.12 15.05
CA THR A 193 1.61 -31.87 14.32
C THR A 193 0.39 -31.06 13.93
N ASP A 194 0.23 -29.82 14.42
CA ASP A 194 -0.93 -28.96 14.18
C ASP A 194 -0.83 -28.10 12.92
N ILE A 195 -0.20 -28.63 11.91
CA ILE A 195 -0.32 -28.05 10.56
C ILE A 195 -1.76 -28.30 10.13
N LEU A 196 -2.50 -27.21 10.03
CA LEU A 196 -3.91 -27.25 9.70
C LEU A 196 -4.13 -27.85 8.31
N PRO A 197 -5.00 -28.82 8.14
CA PRO A 197 -5.33 -29.38 6.85
C PRO A 197 -5.86 -28.29 5.90
N PHE A 198 -5.70 -28.53 4.61
CA PHE A 198 -6.17 -27.67 3.55
C PHE A 198 -7.65 -27.29 3.76
N ARG A 199 -7.95 -25.99 3.69
CA ARG A 199 -9.30 -25.42 3.83
C ARG A 199 -10.06 -25.82 5.11
N LYS A 200 -9.37 -25.82 6.24
CA LYS A 200 -9.97 -26.13 7.52
C LYS A 200 -11.17 -25.24 7.84
N ASP A 201 -12.22 -25.83 8.42
CA ASP A 201 -13.27 -25.06 9.05
C ASP A 201 -12.80 -24.52 10.41
N LEU A 202 -12.73 -23.21 10.52
CA LEU A 202 -12.27 -22.50 11.72
C LEU A 202 -13.41 -22.10 12.66
N THR A 203 -14.65 -22.48 12.33
CA THR A 203 -15.85 -22.04 13.06
C THR A 203 -15.82 -22.47 14.51
N GLU A 204 -15.48 -23.73 14.77
CA GLU A 204 -15.42 -24.27 16.14
C GLU A 204 -14.30 -23.62 16.96
N HIS A 205 -13.12 -23.44 16.38
CA HIS A 205 -12.00 -22.76 17.04
C HIS A 205 -12.30 -21.32 17.42
N TYR A 206 -13.06 -20.62 16.59
CA TYR A 206 -13.50 -19.25 16.91
C TYR A 206 -14.51 -19.21 18.05
N ILE A 207 -15.40 -20.20 18.11
CA ILE A 207 -16.38 -20.33 19.20
C ILE A 207 -15.68 -20.63 20.54
N GLU A 208 -14.71 -21.55 20.54
CA GLU A 208 -13.95 -21.89 21.73
C GLU A 208 -13.10 -20.72 22.26
N ASN A 209 -12.42 -20.00 21.38
CA ASN A 209 -11.52 -18.91 21.77
C ASN A 209 -12.23 -17.56 21.94
N GLY A 210 -13.38 -17.34 21.34
CA GLY A 210 -14.18 -16.11 21.47
C GLY A 210 -14.94 -15.99 22.79
N ARG A 211 -15.07 -17.07 23.54
CA ARG A 211 -15.72 -17.09 24.87
C ARG A 211 -14.77 -16.85 26.03
N GLY A 212 -13.50 -16.72 25.80
CA GLY A 212 -12.44 -16.59 26.78
C GLY A 212 -11.81 -15.21 26.93
N SER A 213 -12.44 -14.15 26.39
CA SER A 213 -11.98 -12.76 26.52
C SER A 213 -12.95 -11.91 27.31
#